data_419c725e89d35c4fdee53fd70b0d6c3c
#
_entry.id   419c725e89d35c4fdee53fd70b0d6c3c
#
_cell.length_a   1.000
_cell.length_b   1.000
_cell.length_c   1.000
_cell.angle_alpha   90.00
_cell.angle_beta   90.00
_cell.angle_gamma   90.00
#
_symmetry.space_group_name_H-M   'P 1'
#
loop_
_entity.id
_entity.type
_entity.pdbx_description
1 polymer ?
#
loop_
_entity_poly.entity_id
_entity_poly.type
_entity_poly.pdbx_seq_one_letter_code
_entity_poly.pdbx_strand_id
1 'polypeptide(L)'
;IRVSLGGMRDESEIRGHRRTYIGALPGRIIQNIKKAGTSNPVFVLDEIDKLTSNSQGDPSSALLEVLDPEQNNDFYDNFLELGYDLSRVMFIATANDISSIHPALRDRMEIINVNGYTLEEKIEIANKHLFAKQLQEHGINKDKLSLNKSVLEKIIDGYTRESGVRGLEKQLARLIRFVAKSIVMKENYNIKVNVKDLNKILGPVKVERDVYEKNEIAGVVVGLAWTSFGG
;
A
#
# COMPACT_ATOMS: atom_id res chain seq x y z
N ILE A 1 -5.86 -11.93 -10.34
CA ILE A 1 -6.72 -11.92 -9.14
C ILE A 1 -5.93 -11.40 -7.96
N ARG A 2 -6.58 -10.71 -7.03
CA ARG A 2 -5.94 -10.21 -5.81
C ARG A 2 -6.63 -10.77 -4.58
N VAL A 3 -5.84 -11.28 -3.63
CA VAL A 3 -6.30 -11.78 -2.34
C VAL A 3 -5.47 -11.12 -1.24
N SER A 4 -6.14 -10.46 -0.29
CA SER A 4 -5.47 -9.95 0.90
C SER A 4 -5.29 -11.09 1.90
N LEU A 5 -4.06 -11.26 2.36
CA LEU A 5 -3.68 -12.20 3.41
C LEU A 5 -3.69 -11.52 4.79
N GLY A 6 -3.74 -10.19 4.82
CA GLY A 6 -3.78 -9.42 6.07
C GLY A 6 -5.02 -9.78 6.89
N GLY A 7 -4.79 -10.26 8.12
CA GLY A 7 -5.85 -10.68 9.03
C GLY A 7 -6.28 -12.15 8.94
N MET A 8 -5.71 -12.94 8.02
CA MET A 8 -5.87 -14.39 8.04
C MET A 8 -5.20 -14.98 9.29
N ARG A 9 -5.91 -15.87 9.95
CA ARG A 9 -5.46 -16.48 11.22
C ARG A 9 -5.55 -18.00 11.22
N ASP A 10 -6.27 -18.57 10.27
CA ASP A 10 -6.58 -19.98 10.21
C ASP A 10 -6.11 -20.58 8.87
N GLU A 11 -5.45 -21.70 8.93
CA GLU A 11 -5.02 -22.50 7.78
C GLU A 11 -6.20 -22.87 6.88
N SER A 12 -7.38 -23.12 7.47
CA SER A 12 -8.60 -23.47 6.73
C SER A 12 -9.09 -22.37 5.78
N GLU A 13 -8.69 -21.10 5.99
CA GLU A 13 -8.98 -20.03 5.03
C GLU A 13 -8.25 -20.27 3.70
N ILE A 14 -7.08 -20.92 3.71
CA ILE A 14 -6.29 -21.21 2.51
C ILE A 14 -6.68 -22.57 1.94
N ARG A 15 -6.72 -23.62 2.78
CA ARG A 15 -6.97 -25.01 2.39
C ARG A 15 -8.45 -25.42 2.38
N GLY A 16 -9.38 -24.54 2.81
CA GLY A 16 -10.78 -24.89 2.97
C GLY A 16 -11.09 -25.57 4.31
N HIS A 17 -12.33 -25.44 4.75
CA HIS A 17 -12.86 -26.08 5.96
C HIS A 17 -13.28 -27.52 5.66
N ARG A 18 -13.16 -28.40 6.63
CA ARG A 18 -13.72 -29.75 6.50
C ARG A 18 -15.23 -29.68 6.30
N ARG A 19 -15.78 -30.46 5.37
CA ARG A 19 -17.22 -30.45 4.99
C ARG A 19 -18.18 -30.76 6.13
N THR A 20 -17.68 -31.37 7.21
CA THR A 20 -18.47 -31.72 8.40
C THR A 20 -18.88 -30.51 9.25
N TYR A 21 -18.26 -29.34 9.05
CA TYR A 21 -18.60 -28.15 9.81
C TYR A 21 -19.74 -27.35 9.14
N ILE A 22 -20.66 -26.85 9.96
CA ILE A 22 -21.71 -25.95 9.49
C ILE A 22 -21.07 -24.64 9.01
N GLY A 23 -21.38 -24.25 7.76
CA GLY A 23 -20.77 -23.06 7.14
C GLY A 23 -19.40 -23.30 6.50
N ALA A 24 -18.98 -24.57 6.33
CA ALA A 24 -17.77 -24.92 5.63
C ALA A 24 -17.74 -24.33 4.21
N LEU A 25 -16.58 -23.82 3.81
CA LEU A 25 -16.32 -23.24 2.48
C LEU A 25 -14.99 -23.75 1.94
N PRO A 26 -14.84 -23.83 0.60
CA PRO A 26 -13.55 -24.06 -0.03
C PRO A 26 -12.53 -23.00 0.37
N GLY A 27 -11.26 -23.34 0.28
CA GLY A 27 -10.16 -22.39 0.52
C GLY A 27 -10.18 -21.20 -0.45
N ARG A 28 -9.66 -20.08 0.01
CA ARG A 28 -9.64 -18.83 -0.79
C ARG A 28 -8.85 -18.98 -2.09
N ILE A 29 -7.85 -19.83 -2.13
CA ILE A 29 -7.08 -20.12 -3.37
C ILE A 29 -8.04 -20.67 -4.42
N ILE A 30 -8.74 -21.77 -4.10
CA ILE A 30 -9.67 -22.43 -5.02
C ILE A 30 -10.87 -21.52 -5.39
N GLN A 31 -11.44 -20.83 -4.40
CA GLN A 31 -12.54 -19.88 -4.67
C GLN A 31 -12.13 -18.81 -5.70
N ASN A 32 -10.91 -18.29 -5.59
CA ASN A 32 -10.45 -17.24 -6.49
C ASN A 32 -10.04 -17.77 -7.86
N ILE A 33 -9.50 -18.99 -7.96
CA ILE A 33 -9.29 -19.67 -9.25
C ILE A 33 -10.62 -19.85 -9.97
N LYS A 34 -11.65 -20.30 -9.25
CA LYS A 34 -13.01 -20.40 -9.82
C LYS A 34 -13.51 -19.03 -10.35
N LYS A 35 -13.27 -17.94 -9.62
CA LYS A 35 -13.63 -16.58 -10.08
C LYS A 35 -12.82 -16.13 -11.29
N ALA A 36 -11.57 -16.60 -11.45
CA ALA A 36 -10.74 -16.29 -12.60
C ALA A 36 -11.28 -16.88 -13.90
N GLY A 37 -11.96 -18.03 -13.82
CA GLY A 37 -12.41 -18.77 -14.97
C GLY A 37 -11.27 -19.39 -15.81
N THR A 38 -10.06 -19.45 -15.25
CA THR A 38 -8.86 -20.03 -15.89
C THR A 38 -8.01 -20.73 -14.85
N SER A 39 -7.28 -21.78 -15.25
CA SER A 39 -6.39 -22.52 -14.37
C SER A 39 -4.97 -21.95 -14.28
N ASN A 40 -4.66 -20.88 -15.01
CA ASN A 40 -3.36 -20.23 -15.04
C ASN A 40 -3.42 -18.71 -14.77
N PRO A 41 -4.14 -18.25 -13.76
CA PRO A 41 -4.22 -16.82 -13.45
C PRO A 41 -2.92 -16.29 -12.87
N VAL A 42 -2.71 -14.97 -12.98
CA VAL A 42 -1.77 -14.25 -12.10
C VAL A 42 -2.48 -13.99 -10.76
N PHE A 43 -1.90 -14.48 -9.68
CA PHE A 43 -2.45 -14.42 -8.34
C PHE A 43 -1.63 -13.46 -7.48
N VAL A 44 -2.22 -12.37 -7.02
CA VAL A 44 -1.57 -11.40 -6.15
C VAL A 44 -1.96 -11.67 -4.71
N LEU A 45 -0.99 -12.06 -3.90
CA LEU A 45 -1.09 -12.28 -2.47
C LEU A 45 -0.65 -11.00 -1.75
N ASP A 46 -1.61 -10.24 -1.24
CA ASP A 46 -1.34 -8.93 -0.66
C ASP A 46 -1.10 -9.02 0.85
N GLU A 47 -0.09 -8.29 1.34
CA GLU A 47 0.26 -8.22 2.76
C GLU A 47 0.65 -9.58 3.38
N ILE A 48 1.53 -10.33 2.71
CA ILE A 48 2.02 -11.63 3.21
C ILE A 48 2.79 -11.51 4.54
N ASP A 49 3.35 -10.34 4.81
CA ASP A 49 4.03 -9.99 6.07
C ASP A 49 3.06 -9.83 7.27
N LYS A 50 1.75 -9.85 7.03
CA LYS A 50 0.72 -9.73 8.08
C LYS A 50 0.10 -11.07 8.46
N LEU A 51 0.60 -12.16 7.93
CA LEU A 51 0.21 -13.48 8.39
C LEU A 51 0.71 -13.70 9.81
N THR A 52 -0.19 -14.14 10.68
CA THR A 52 0.13 -14.45 12.07
C THR A 52 -0.22 -15.89 12.36
N SER A 53 0.74 -16.68 12.82
CA SER A 53 0.49 -17.97 13.41
C SER A 53 -0.14 -17.81 14.80
N ASN A 54 -1.14 -18.60 15.10
CA ASN A 54 -1.77 -18.67 16.42
C ASN A 54 -2.08 -20.12 16.80
N SER A 55 -2.68 -20.32 17.98
CA SER A 55 -3.07 -21.63 18.47
C SER A 55 -4.11 -22.38 17.62
N GLN A 56 -4.73 -21.72 16.66
CA GLN A 56 -5.77 -22.29 15.80
C GLN A 56 -5.25 -22.74 14.43
N GLY A 57 -4.00 -22.45 14.11
CA GLY A 57 -3.36 -22.87 12.86
C GLY A 57 -2.24 -21.93 12.41
N ASP A 58 -1.51 -22.37 11.41
CA ASP A 58 -0.44 -21.63 10.77
C ASP A 58 -0.72 -21.44 9.28
N PRO A 59 -1.29 -20.30 8.87
CA PRO A 59 -1.52 -20.02 7.46
C PRO A 59 -0.24 -20.04 6.61
N SER A 60 0.92 -19.80 7.23
CA SER A 60 2.21 -19.85 6.53
C SER A 60 2.53 -21.25 6.04
N SER A 61 2.19 -22.29 6.82
CA SER A 61 2.37 -23.70 6.42
C SER A 61 1.51 -24.03 5.21
N ALA A 62 0.26 -23.58 5.15
CA ALA A 62 -0.60 -23.80 3.98
C ALA A 62 -0.06 -23.07 2.73
N LEU A 63 0.50 -21.87 2.91
CA LEU A 63 1.11 -21.14 1.80
C LEU A 63 2.41 -21.78 1.31
N LEU A 64 3.13 -22.51 2.15
CA LEU A 64 4.30 -23.28 1.70
C LEU A 64 3.92 -24.29 0.62
N GLU A 65 2.82 -25.02 0.80
CA GLU A 65 2.34 -25.94 -0.26
C GLU A 65 1.93 -25.20 -1.53
N VAL A 66 1.26 -24.05 -1.39
CA VAL A 66 0.81 -23.26 -2.55
C VAL A 66 1.99 -22.74 -3.37
N LEU A 67 3.07 -22.33 -2.70
CA LEU A 67 4.21 -21.67 -3.34
C LEU A 67 5.37 -22.63 -3.65
N ASP A 68 5.33 -23.84 -3.14
CA ASP A 68 6.37 -24.84 -3.40
C ASP A 68 6.12 -25.55 -4.73
N PRO A 69 7.00 -25.42 -5.74
CA PRO A 69 6.82 -26.07 -7.04
C PRO A 69 6.79 -27.61 -6.96
N GLU A 70 7.35 -28.21 -5.89
CA GLU A 70 7.35 -29.65 -5.71
C GLU A 70 6.02 -30.18 -5.16
N GLN A 71 5.23 -29.33 -4.51
CA GLN A 71 3.98 -29.70 -3.82
C GLN A 71 2.73 -29.10 -4.45
N ASN A 72 2.86 -27.96 -5.14
CA ASN A 72 1.71 -27.21 -5.64
C ASN A 72 0.97 -27.85 -6.82
N ASN A 73 1.51 -28.91 -7.41
CA ASN A 73 0.87 -29.69 -8.47
C ASN A 73 -0.30 -30.55 -7.95
N ASP A 74 -0.38 -30.77 -6.64
CA ASP A 74 -1.47 -31.51 -5.98
C ASP A 74 -1.91 -30.83 -4.68
N PHE A 75 -2.21 -29.51 -4.78
CA PHE A 75 -2.69 -28.74 -3.64
C PHE A 75 -4.07 -29.24 -3.17
N TYR A 76 -4.14 -29.80 -1.96
CA TYR A 76 -5.35 -30.41 -1.43
C TYR A 76 -6.26 -29.40 -0.73
N ASP A 77 -7.52 -29.30 -1.20
CA ASP A 77 -8.57 -28.51 -0.55
C ASP A 77 -9.46 -29.40 0.30
N ASN A 78 -9.54 -29.11 1.61
CA ASN A 78 -10.28 -29.93 2.59
C ASN A 78 -11.81 -29.92 2.38
N PHE A 79 -12.34 -28.89 1.74
CA PHE A 79 -13.76 -28.81 1.44
C PHE A 79 -14.13 -29.60 0.18
N LEU A 80 -13.31 -29.50 -0.84
CA LEU A 80 -13.53 -30.25 -2.08
C LEU A 80 -13.12 -31.71 -1.94
N GLU A 81 -12.21 -32.02 -0.99
CA GLU A 81 -11.59 -33.34 -0.83
C GLU A 81 -10.89 -33.82 -2.11
N LEU A 82 -10.30 -32.87 -2.84
CA LEU A 82 -9.61 -33.09 -4.11
C LEU A 82 -8.33 -32.26 -4.15
N GLY A 83 -7.29 -32.84 -4.80
CA GLY A 83 -6.10 -32.12 -5.20
C GLY A 83 -6.36 -31.23 -6.42
N TYR A 84 -5.72 -30.09 -6.48
CA TYR A 84 -5.77 -29.15 -7.59
C TYR A 84 -4.37 -28.73 -8.02
N ASP A 85 -4.11 -28.77 -9.33
CA ASP A 85 -2.82 -28.40 -9.89
C ASP A 85 -2.67 -26.88 -9.97
N LEU A 86 -1.79 -26.31 -9.12
CA LEU A 86 -1.43 -24.89 -9.09
C LEU A 86 -0.13 -24.59 -9.84
N SER A 87 0.53 -25.56 -10.47
CA SER A 87 1.84 -25.40 -11.11
C SER A 87 1.85 -24.36 -12.25
N ARG A 88 0.68 -24.05 -12.82
CA ARG A 88 0.51 -23.04 -13.88
C ARG A 88 0.10 -21.67 -13.37
N VAL A 89 -0.06 -21.50 -12.08
CA VAL A 89 -0.44 -20.22 -11.46
C VAL A 89 0.81 -19.41 -11.19
N MET A 90 0.84 -18.17 -11.63
CA MET A 90 1.89 -17.23 -11.27
C MET A 90 1.51 -16.49 -9.99
N PHE A 91 2.29 -16.65 -8.93
CA PHE A 91 2.09 -15.97 -7.66
C PHE A 91 2.98 -14.74 -7.55
N ILE A 92 2.38 -13.61 -7.15
CA ILE A 92 3.09 -12.36 -6.82
C ILE A 92 2.66 -11.97 -5.41
N ALA A 93 3.60 -11.91 -4.48
CA ALA A 93 3.34 -11.48 -3.11
C ALA A 93 3.77 -10.02 -2.90
N THR A 94 3.04 -9.28 -2.06
CA THR A 94 3.45 -7.96 -1.58
C THR A 94 3.70 -7.98 -0.09
N ALA A 95 4.72 -7.24 0.36
CA ALA A 95 5.06 -7.09 1.77
C ALA A 95 5.63 -5.69 2.03
N ASN A 96 5.48 -5.20 3.24
CA ASN A 96 6.12 -3.98 3.70
C ASN A 96 7.43 -4.27 4.44
N ASP A 97 7.48 -5.41 5.12
CA ASP A 97 8.63 -5.83 5.91
C ASP A 97 8.98 -7.29 5.63
N ILE A 98 10.13 -7.48 4.99
CA ILE A 98 10.65 -8.81 4.66
C ILE A 98 11.04 -9.62 5.89
N SER A 99 11.42 -8.95 6.99
CA SER A 99 11.87 -9.62 8.21
C SER A 99 10.73 -10.34 8.93
N SER A 100 9.48 -9.92 8.73
CA SER A 100 8.28 -10.51 9.31
C SER A 100 7.74 -11.72 8.52
N ILE A 101 8.27 -11.96 7.30
CA ILE A 101 7.89 -13.13 6.49
C ILE A 101 8.62 -14.36 7.02
N HIS A 102 7.87 -15.47 7.16
CA HIS A 102 8.45 -16.75 7.58
C HIS A 102 9.63 -17.14 6.69
N PRO A 103 10.80 -17.53 7.24
CA PRO A 103 12.01 -17.82 6.47
C PRO A 103 11.79 -18.82 5.33
N ALA A 104 11.07 -19.93 5.59
CA ALA A 104 10.79 -20.94 4.59
C ALA A 104 9.97 -20.42 3.39
N LEU A 105 9.11 -19.41 3.58
CA LEU A 105 8.41 -18.75 2.49
C LEU A 105 9.36 -17.87 1.67
N ARG A 106 10.24 -17.11 2.34
CA ARG A 106 11.23 -16.27 1.67
C ARG A 106 12.16 -17.07 0.75
N ASP A 107 12.58 -18.24 1.19
CA ASP A 107 13.49 -19.11 0.43
C ASP A 107 12.87 -19.60 -0.90
N ARG A 108 11.54 -19.52 -1.05
CA ARG A 108 10.81 -19.89 -2.26
C ARG A 108 10.42 -18.69 -3.14
N MET A 109 10.86 -17.49 -2.78
CA MET A 109 10.47 -16.24 -3.46
C MET A 109 11.68 -15.56 -4.06
N GLU A 110 11.49 -15.01 -5.26
CA GLU A 110 12.37 -13.97 -5.78
C GLU A 110 11.97 -12.62 -5.17
N ILE A 111 12.94 -11.95 -4.53
CA ILE A 111 12.68 -10.70 -3.80
C ILE A 111 13.05 -9.52 -4.67
N ILE A 112 12.04 -8.70 -4.98
CA ILE A 112 12.19 -7.45 -5.74
C ILE A 112 11.94 -6.29 -4.79
N ASN A 113 12.99 -5.53 -4.47
CA ASN A 113 12.88 -4.36 -3.62
C ASN A 113 12.34 -3.16 -4.42
N VAL A 114 11.28 -2.55 -3.91
CA VAL A 114 10.70 -1.32 -4.45
C VAL A 114 11.05 -0.16 -3.52
N ASN A 115 11.94 0.71 -3.96
CA ASN A 115 12.37 1.87 -3.18
C ASN A 115 11.26 2.92 -3.08
N GLY A 116 11.34 3.77 -2.05
CA GLY A 116 10.51 4.96 -1.95
C GLY A 116 10.86 5.98 -3.03
N TYR A 117 9.95 6.91 -3.27
CA TYR A 117 10.13 7.99 -4.24
C TYR A 117 10.94 9.16 -3.66
N THR A 118 11.81 9.74 -4.49
CA THR A 118 12.48 11.01 -4.20
C THR A 118 11.49 12.18 -4.22
N LEU A 119 11.91 13.35 -3.75
CA LEU A 119 11.09 14.56 -3.78
C LEU A 119 10.66 14.91 -5.22
N GLU A 120 11.59 14.84 -6.15
CA GLU A 120 11.37 15.15 -7.56
C GLU A 120 10.36 14.17 -8.19
N GLU A 121 10.52 12.88 -7.93
CA GLU A 121 9.58 11.86 -8.40
C GLU A 121 8.19 12.05 -7.83
N LYS A 122 8.06 12.38 -6.52
CA LYS A 122 6.77 12.67 -5.90
C LYS A 122 6.07 13.88 -6.55
N ILE A 123 6.83 14.93 -6.89
CA ILE A 123 6.31 16.11 -7.60
C ILE A 123 5.81 15.73 -8.99
N GLU A 124 6.58 14.93 -9.73
CA GLU A 124 6.18 14.45 -11.05
C GLU A 124 4.92 13.58 -11.01
N ILE A 125 4.87 12.65 -10.06
CA ILE A 125 3.69 11.79 -9.83
C ILE A 125 2.47 12.65 -9.46
N ALA A 126 2.65 13.65 -8.58
CA ALA A 126 1.59 14.56 -8.20
C ALA A 126 1.03 15.32 -9.42
N ASN A 127 1.91 15.89 -10.24
CA ASN A 127 1.51 16.68 -11.41
C ASN A 127 0.84 15.83 -12.49
N LYS A 128 1.45 14.69 -12.83
CA LYS A 128 1.01 13.87 -13.97
C LYS A 128 -0.23 13.03 -13.66
N HIS A 129 -0.35 12.58 -12.41
CA HIS A 129 -1.34 11.57 -12.06
C HIS A 129 -2.27 11.99 -10.91
N LEU A 130 -1.73 12.31 -9.73
CA LEU A 130 -2.57 12.44 -8.54
C LEU A 130 -3.49 13.66 -8.60
N PHE A 131 -2.96 14.82 -9.03
CA PHE A 131 -3.75 16.04 -9.06
C PHE A 131 -4.91 15.96 -10.04
N ALA A 132 -4.66 15.46 -11.26
CA ALA A 132 -5.70 15.27 -12.26
C ALA A 132 -6.77 14.26 -11.82
N LYS A 133 -6.34 13.13 -11.23
CA LYS A 133 -7.23 12.11 -10.66
C LYS A 133 -8.12 12.71 -9.57
N GLN A 134 -7.53 13.43 -8.62
CA GLN A 134 -8.27 14.01 -7.50
C GLN A 134 -9.23 15.13 -7.95
N LEU A 135 -8.89 15.93 -8.96
CA LEU A 135 -9.83 16.91 -9.53
C LEU A 135 -11.06 16.20 -10.12
N GLN A 136 -10.84 15.12 -10.88
CA GLN A 136 -11.93 14.34 -11.48
C GLN A 136 -12.82 13.69 -10.42
N GLU A 137 -12.24 13.05 -9.39
CA GLU A 137 -12.98 12.41 -8.30
C GLU A 137 -13.86 13.40 -7.51
N HIS A 138 -13.45 14.67 -7.43
CA HIS A 138 -14.20 15.71 -6.73
C HIS A 138 -15.03 16.60 -7.66
N GLY A 139 -15.11 16.30 -8.96
CA GLY A 139 -15.92 17.05 -9.92
C GLY A 139 -15.44 18.49 -10.18
N ILE A 140 -14.16 18.77 -9.99
CA ILE A 140 -13.56 20.10 -10.20
C ILE A 140 -12.86 20.15 -11.57
N ASN A 141 -13.20 21.17 -12.36
CA ASN A 141 -12.53 21.41 -13.63
C ASN A 141 -11.10 21.92 -13.42
N LYS A 142 -10.19 21.59 -14.33
CA LYS A 142 -8.76 21.96 -14.26
C LYS A 142 -8.52 23.49 -14.28
N ASP A 143 -9.44 24.26 -14.85
CA ASP A 143 -9.39 25.73 -14.89
C ASP A 143 -9.68 26.39 -13.53
N LYS A 144 -10.28 25.67 -12.60
CA LYS A 144 -10.68 26.17 -11.28
C LYS A 144 -9.60 26.07 -10.21
N LEU A 145 -8.54 25.29 -10.46
CA LEU A 145 -7.46 25.10 -9.49
C LEU A 145 -6.14 24.78 -10.19
N SER A 146 -5.09 25.46 -9.79
CA SER A 146 -3.72 25.16 -10.24
C SER A 146 -2.74 25.18 -9.07
N LEU A 147 -1.78 24.26 -9.09
CA LEU A 147 -0.70 24.16 -8.13
C LEU A 147 0.64 24.36 -8.85
N ASN A 148 1.52 25.14 -8.28
CA ASN A 148 2.88 25.27 -8.77
C ASN A 148 3.82 24.29 -8.05
N LYS A 149 5.03 24.12 -8.59
CA LYS A 149 6.05 23.22 -8.04
C LYS A 149 6.36 23.51 -6.57
N SER A 150 6.52 24.78 -6.20
CA SER A 150 6.86 25.20 -4.83
C SER A 150 5.76 24.86 -3.79
N VAL A 151 4.50 24.86 -4.21
CA VAL A 151 3.38 24.43 -3.36
C VAL A 151 3.43 22.92 -3.14
N LEU A 152 3.68 22.13 -4.18
CA LEU A 152 3.83 20.68 -4.06
C LEU A 152 5.02 20.31 -3.19
N GLU A 153 6.17 20.94 -3.37
CA GLU A 153 7.34 20.77 -2.52
C GLU A 153 6.98 21.04 -1.04
N LYS A 154 6.31 22.15 -0.77
CA LYS A 154 5.90 22.48 0.62
C LYS A 154 4.88 21.50 1.19
N ILE A 155 3.97 20.94 0.38
CA ILE A 155 3.04 19.92 0.82
C ILE A 155 3.80 18.64 1.15
N ILE A 156 4.73 18.20 0.30
CA ILE A 156 5.52 17.00 0.51
C ILE A 156 6.37 17.14 1.76
N ASP A 157 7.11 18.23 1.89
CA ASP A 157 8.05 18.44 3.00
C ASP A 157 7.38 18.72 4.34
N GLY A 158 6.30 19.51 4.33
CA GLY A 158 5.69 19.99 5.55
C GLY A 158 4.47 19.21 6.03
N TYR A 159 3.82 18.45 5.17
CA TYR A 159 2.55 17.79 5.50
C TYR A 159 2.55 16.28 5.30
N THR A 160 3.60 15.72 4.68
CA THR A 160 3.73 14.28 4.49
C THR A 160 5.08 13.79 5.00
N ARG A 161 5.08 12.59 5.63
CA ARG A 161 6.28 11.88 6.04
C ARG A 161 6.10 10.42 5.67
N GLU A 162 6.44 10.11 4.41
CA GLU A 162 6.21 8.79 3.84
C GLU A 162 7.20 8.51 2.71
N SER A 163 7.53 7.25 2.48
CA SER A 163 8.32 6.82 1.33
C SER A 163 7.51 6.81 0.02
N GLY A 164 6.20 6.57 0.10
CA GLY A 164 5.27 6.57 -1.03
C GLY A 164 4.60 7.92 -1.29
N VAL A 165 3.39 7.88 -1.85
CA VAL A 165 2.60 9.06 -2.24
C VAL A 165 1.15 9.04 -1.73
N ARG A 166 0.77 8.08 -0.87
CA ARG A 166 -0.60 7.97 -0.35
C ARG A 166 -0.98 9.14 0.56
N GLY A 167 -0.06 9.61 1.39
CA GLY A 167 -0.24 10.78 2.23
C GLY A 167 -0.35 12.05 1.38
N LEU A 168 0.49 12.18 0.35
CA LEU A 168 0.45 13.27 -0.61
C LEU A 168 -0.92 13.31 -1.32
N GLU A 169 -1.41 12.19 -1.80
CA GLU A 169 -2.75 12.09 -2.41
C GLU A 169 -3.84 12.56 -1.46
N LYS A 170 -3.78 12.16 -0.16
CA LYS A 170 -4.74 12.60 0.85
C LYS A 170 -4.67 14.12 1.10
N GLN A 171 -3.48 14.74 1.09
CA GLN A 171 -3.35 16.19 1.25
C GLN A 171 -3.88 16.94 0.02
N LEU A 172 -3.60 16.45 -1.19
CA LEU A 172 -4.17 17.00 -2.43
C LEU A 172 -5.69 16.90 -2.42
N ALA A 173 -6.26 15.75 -2.06
CA ALA A 173 -7.70 15.58 -1.91
C ALA A 173 -8.30 16.54 -0.89
N ARG A 174 -7.62 16.80 0.24
CA ARG A 174 -8.07 17.78 1.25
C ARG A 174 -8.08 19.20 0.71
N LEU A 175 -7.04 19.58 -0.04
CA LEU A 175 -6.94 20.88 -0.68
C LEU A 175 -8.07 21.08 -1.71
N ILE A 176 -8.30 20.08 -2.56
CA ILE A 176 -9.34 20.10 -3.59
C ILE A 176 -10.73 20.16 -2.96
N ARG A 177 -10.99 19.43 -1.88
CA ARG A 177 -12.27 19.53 -1.13
C ARG A 177 -12.50 20.90 -0.52
N PHE A 178 -11.45 21.57 -0.04
CA PHE A 178 -11.57 22.95 0.44
C PHE A 178 -12.04 23.88 -0.70
N VAL A 179 -11.42 23.76 -1.88
CA VAL A 179 -11.82 24.53 -3.06
C VAL A 179 -13.24 24.20 -3.52
N ALA A 180 -13.60 22.91 -3.56
CA ALA A 180 -14.94 22.46 -3.90
C ALA A 180 -16.00 23.08 -2.97
N LYS A 181 -15.74 23.08 -1.66
CA LYS A 181 -16.59 23.74 -0.66
C LYS A 181 -16.73 25.22 -0.96
N SER A 182 -15.62 25.93 -1.19
CA SER A 182 -15.63 27.38 -1.47
C SER A 182 -16.43 27.72 -2.74
N ILE A 183 -16.34 26.89 -3.79
CA ILE A 183 -17.15 27.07 -5.00
C ILE A 183 -18.65 26.94 -4.69
N VAL A 184 -19.05 25.87 -3.97
CA VAL A 184 -20.48 25.64 -3.63
C VAL A 184 -21.02 26.74 -2.72
N MET A 185 -20.24 27.17 -1.73
CA MET A 185 -20.62 28.22 -0.78
C MET A 185 -20.51 29.63 -1.36
N LYS A 186 -20.01 29.76 -2.61
CA LYS A 186 -19.71 31.06 -3.25
C LYS A 186 -18.75 31.93 -2.45
N GLU A 187 -17.82 31.30 -1.74
CA GLU A 187 -16.75 31.95 -0.99
C GLU A 187 -15.57 32.28 -1.91
N ASN A 188 -14.82 33.34 -1.58
CA ASN A 188 -13.61 33.68 -2.33
C ASN A 188 -12.49 32.67 -2.05
N TYR A 189 -11.87 32.16 -3.12
CA TYR A 189 -10.70 31.32 -3.06
C TYR A 189 -9.69 31.66 -4.17
N ASN A 190 -8.44 31.30 -3.97
CA ASN A 190 -7.39 31.53 -4.96
C ASN A 190 -7.33 30.35 -5.94
N ILE A 191 -7.56 30.60 -7.23
CA ILE A 191 -7.38 29.57 -8.29
C ILE A 191 -5.94 29.10 -8.32
N LYS A 192 -4.97 30.02 -8.18
CA LYS A 192 -3.54 29.69 -8.02
C LYS A 192 -3.22 29.68 -6.54
N VAL A 193 -3.17 28.48 -5.96
CA VAL A 193 -2.81 28.32 -4.54
C VAL A 193 -1.35 28.71 -4.32
N ASN A 194 -1.10 29.48 -3.27
CA ASN A 194 0.24 29.87 -2.84
C ASN A 194 0.65 29.13 -1.56
N VAL A 195 1.94 29.07 -1.27
CA VAL A 195 2.47 28.43 -0.06
C VAL A 195 1.83 28.99 1.22
N LYS A 196 1.53 30.30 1.24
CA LYS A 196 0.88 30.97 2.39
C LYS A 196 -0.55 30.47 2.64
N ASP A 197 -1.25 30.05 1.59
CA ASP A 197 -2.63 29.56 1.68
C ASP A 197 -2.69 28.15 2.32
N LEU A 198 -1.59 27.38 2.26
CA LEU A 198 -1.54 26.01 2.77
C LEU A 198 -1.87 25.92 4.25
N ASN A 199 -1.40 26.87 5.05
CA ASN A 199 -1.69 26.86 6.49
C ASN A 199 -3.20 27.02 6.79
N LYS A 200 -3.90 27.85 6.00
CA LYS A 200 -5.35 28.00 6.11
C LYS A 200 -6.10 26.74 5.65
N ILE A 201 -5.60 26.06 4.61
CA ILE A 201 -6.30 24.95 3.95
C ILE A 201 -5.99 23.62 4.65
N LEU A 202 -4.71 23.35 4.93
CA LEU A 202 -4.24 22.09 5.47
C LEU A 202 -3.96 22.14 6.98
N GLY A 203 -3.99 23.33 7.57
CA GLY A 203 -3.62 23.57 8.96
C GLY A 203 -2.11 23.80 9.14
N PRO A 204 -1.62 23.86 10.39
CA PRO A 204 -0.20 24.09 10.66
C PRO A 204 0.66 22.98 10.05
N VAL A 205 1.90 23.33 9.73
CA VAL A 205 2.91 22.39 9.24
C VAL A 205 3.08 21.27 10.27
N LYS A 206 3.05 20.03 9.82
CA LYS A 206 3.10 18.84 10.68
C LYS A 206 4.49 18.27 10.87
N VAL A 207 5.35 18.51 9.89
CA VAL A 207 6.73 18.02 9.86
C VAL A 207 7.62 19.22 9.71
N GLU A 208 8.30 19.59 10.78
CA GLU A 208 9.42 20.53 10.71
C GLU A 208 10.66 19.69 10.39
N ARG A 209 11.34 20.01 9.31
CA ARG A 209 12.71 19.52 9.12
C ARG A 209 13.58 20.38 10.01
N ASP A 210 14.29 19.76 10.93
CA ASP A 210 15.40 20.41 11.60
C ASP A 210 16.41 20.78 10.52
N VAL A 211 16.34 22.02 10.07
CA VAL A 211 17.38 22.56 9.19
C VAL A 211 18.63 22.66 10.04
N TYR A 212 19.62 21.86 9.68
CA TYR A 212 20.92 21.95 10.30
C TYR A 212 21.49 23.37 10.05
N GLU A 213 21.24 24.25 10.98
CA GLU A 213 21.98 25.50 11.08
C GLU A 213 23.39 25.13 11.58
N LYS A 214 24.42 25.61 10.87
CA LYS A 214 25.82 25.34 11.19
C LYS A 214 26.02 25.49 12.71
N ASN A 215 26.25 24.38 13.37
CA ASN A 215 26.49 24.37 14.80
C ASN A 215 27.87 24.95 15.07
N GLU A 216 27.91 26.21 15.47
CA GLU A 216 29.10 26.87 16.01
C GLU A 216 29.30 26.57 17.53
N ILE A 217 28.44 25.69 18.07
CA ILE A 217 28.45 25.34 19.48
C ILE A 217 29.40 24.15 19.68
N ALA A 218 30.48 24.37 20.40
CA ALA A 218 31.43 23.31 20.76
C ALA A 218 30.74 22.18 21.54
N GLY A 219 30.97 20.94 21.15
CA GLY A 219 30.38 19.75 21.78
C GLY A 219 29.01 19.29 21.22
N VAL A 220 28.46 19.96 20.24
CA VAL A 220 27.26 19.54 19.55
C VAL A 220 27.62 18.87 18.21
N VAL A 221 27.17 17.65 18.01
CA VAL A 221 27.38 16.86 16.78
C VAL A 221 26.02 16.39 16.25
N VAL A 222 25.79 16.55 14.96
CA VAL A 222 24.60 16.01 14.30
C VAL A 222 24.86 14.55 13.93
N GLY A 223 24.04 13.65 14.46
CA GLY A 223 24.02 12.26 14.10
C GLY A 223 23.08 12.01 12.92
N LEU A 224 23.50 11.17 11.98
CA LEU A 224 22.61 10.65 10.93
C LEU A 224 21.91 9.41 11.46
N ALA A 225 20.58 9.38 11.31
CA ALA A 225 19.77 8.22 11.65
C ALA A 225 18.96 7.75 10.44
N TRP A 226 19.00 6.45 10.18
CA TRP A 226 18.14 5.84 9.18
C TRP A 226 16.76 5.61 9.79
N THR A 227 15.73 6.11 9.13
CA THR A 227 14.34 5.93 9.57
C THR A 227 13.56 5.09 8.55
N SER A 228 12.42 4.54 8.97
CA SER A 228 11.49 3.82 8.07
C SER A 228 10.94 4.67 6.91
N PHE A 229 11.16 5.98 6.96
CA PHE A 229 10.72 6.94 5.93
C PHE A 229 11.86 7.52 5.10
N GLY A 230 13.06 7.05 5.29
CA GLY A 230 14.30 7.55 4.73
C GLY A 230 15.18 8.25 5.77
N GLY A 231 16.39 8.58 5.39
CA GLY A 231 17.35 9.36 6.19
C GLY A 231 17.22 10.85 5.95
#